data_c899f5f32fc44bb39fa5e87fb6beabd5
#
_entry.id   c899f5f32fc44bb39fa5e87fb6beabd5
#
_cell.length_a   1.000
_cell.length_b   1.000
_cell.length_c   1.000
_cell.angle_alpha   90.00
_cell.angle_beta   90.00
_cell.angle_gamma   90.00
#
_symmetry.space_group_name_H-M   'P 1'
#
loop_
_entity.id
_entity.type
_entity.pdbx_description
1 polymer ?
#
loop_
_entity_poly.entity_id
_entity_poly.type
_entity_poly.pdbx_seq_one_letter_code
_entity_poly.pdbx_strand_id
1 'polypeptide(L)'
;LSKVLFIATANALDTIQPALRDRMEIIEVSGYTIEEKIEIAKRHLIPKQKKEHGLKAKDFNLDRKSIQFLIEGYTRESGVRSLERVVGSVIRSVAKSIAMEEDYPKKATPEFIEKVLGGKRFDKEIYQDNKSAGVVTGLAWTAVGGEILFIESSLSRGKGKLTLSGQLG
;
A
#
# COMPACT_ATOMS: atom_id res chain seq x y z
N LEU A 1 24.52 -33.35 9.28
CA LEU A 1 23.93 -32.01 8.90
C LEU A 1 24.96 -30.88 8.92
N SER A 2 26.19 -31.09 9.40
CA SER A 2 27.25 -30.06 9.55
C SER A 2 27.71 -29.39 8.24
N LYS A 3 27.35 -29.93 7.08
CA LYS A 3 27.66 -29.37 5.74
C LYS A 3 26.44 -28.84 5.01
N VAL A 4 25.33 -28.61 5.72
CA VAL A 4 24.06 -28.13 5.14
C VAL A 4 23.81 -26.72 5.63
N LEU A 5 23.53 -25.78 4.69
CA LEU A 5 23.07 -24.46 4.98
C LEU A 5 21.52 -24.46 4.97
N PHE A 6 20.93 -23.99 6.06
CA PHE A 6 19.47 -23.81 6.17
C PHE A 6 19.13 -22.33 6.04
N ILE A 7 18.19 -22.01 5.15
CA ILE A 7 17.66 -20.66 4.99
C ILE A 7 16.16 -20.74 5.25
N ALA A 8 15.68 -19.91 6.17
CA ALA A 8 14.27 -19.80 6.52
C ALA A 8 13.79 -18.35 6.38
N THR A 9 12.51 -18.16 6.13
CA THR A 9 11.89 -16.84 6.12
C THR A 9 10.75 -16.78 7.14
N ALA A 10 10.62 -15.66 7.82
CA ALA A 10 9.56 -15.40 8.79
C ALA A 10 9.06 -13.96 8.67
N ASN A 11 7.81 -13.72 9.04
CA ASN A 11 7.22 -12.39 9.06
C ASN A 11 7.43 -11.66 10.40
N ALA A 12 7.72 -12.42 11.46
CA ALA A 12 7.90 -11.89 12.81
C ALA A 12 8.92 -12.75 13.58
N LEU A 13 9.73 -12.12 14.40
CA LEU A 13 10.78 -12.78 15.18
C LEU A 13 10.27 -13.37 16.50
N ASP A 14 9.21 -12.81 17.04
CA ASP A 14 8.59 -13.20 18.30
C ASP A 14 7.98 -14.61 18.27
N THR A 15 7.62 -15.09 17.08
CA THR A 15 7.12 -16.45 16.88
C THR A 15 8.21 -17.52 16.83
N ILE A 16 9.48 -17.12 16.75
CA ILE A 16 10.63 -18.03 16.70
C ILE A 16 11.13 -18.31 18.12
N GLN A 17 11.30 -19.60 18.45
CA GLN A 17 11.82 -19.98 19.77
C GLN A 17 13.17 -19.31 20.06
N PRO A 18 13.38 -18.72 21.25
CA PRO A 18 14.62 -18.02 21.61
C PRO A 18 15.89 -18.84 21.37
N ALA A 19 15.89 -20.11 21.78
CA ALA A 19 17.04 -21.02 21.61
C ALA A 19 17.41 -21.26 20.13
N LEU A 20 16.45 -21.15 19.21
CA LEU A 20 16.72 -21.25 17.78
C LEU A 20 17.20 -19.90 17.25
N ARG A 21 16.56 -18.79 17.64
CA ARG A 21 16.91 -17.44 17.24
C ARG A 21 18.36 -17.09 17.59
N ASP A 22 18.85 -17.51 18.78
CA ASP A 22 20.22 -17.27 19.24
C ASP A 22 21.29 -17.99 18.40
N ARG A 23 20.89 -18.93 17.57
CA ARG A 23 21.77 -19.71 16.67
C ARG A 23 21.64 -19.35 15.20
N MET A 24 20.83 -18.34 14.88
CA MET A 24 20.56 -17.91 13.52
C MET A 24 21.22 -16.56 13.26
N GLU A 25 21.71 -16.39 12.05
CA GLU A 25 21.98 -15.06 11.51
C GLU A 25 20.67 -14.48 10.99
N ILE A 26 20.25 -13.34 11.54
CA ILE A 26 19.00 -12.68 11.20
C ILE A 26 19.29 -11.54 10.23
N ILE A 27 18.70 -11.63 9.05
CA ILE A 27 18.76 -10.58 8.02
C ILE A 27 17.38 -9.95 7.92
N GLU A 28 17.26 -8.72 8.39
CA GLU A 28 16.01 -7.97 8.28
C GLU A 28 15.88 -7.38 6.88
N VAL A 29 14.75 -7.66 6.24
CA VAL A 29 14.37 -7.08 4.95
C VAL A 29 13.33 -6.00 5.20
N SER A 30 13.75 -4.74 5.13
CA SER A 30 12.86 -3.59 5.28
C SER A 30 11.85 -3.49 4.13
N GLY A 31 10.75 -2.77 4.37
CA GLY A 31 9.82 -2.37 3.32
C GLY A 31 10.42 -1.36 2.35
N TYR A 32 9.71 -1.11 1.25
CA TYR A 32 10.11 -0.14 0.23
C TYR A 32 9.49 1.22 0.49
N THR A 33 10.26 2.28 0.22
CA THR A 33 9.77 3.65 0.15
C THR A 33 8.85 3.85 -1.06
N ILE A 34 8.11 4.96 -1.11
CA ILE A 34 7.24 5.28 -2.25
C ILE A 34 8.06 5.38 -3.53
N GLU A 35 9.25 6.01 -3.47
CA GLU A 35 10.16 6.16 -4.60
C GLU A 35 10.63 4.81 -5.14
N GLU A 36 11.03 3.91 -4.25
CA GLU A 36 11.45 2.56 -4.62
C GLU A 36 10.29 1.76 -5.22
N LYS A 37 9.09 1.85 -4.64
CA LYS A 37 7.89 1.21 -5.19
C LYS A 37 7.56 1.72 -6.59
N ILE A 38 7.72 3.01 -6.86
CA ILE A 38 7.52 3.60 -8.19
C ILE A 38 8.53 3.00 -9.19
N GLU A 39 9.81 2.92 -8.80
CA GLU A 39 10.84 2.35 -9.68
C GLU A 39 10.64 0.84 -9.91
N ILE A 40 10.28 0.10 -8.88
CA ILE A 40 9.93 -1.33 -9.00
C ILE A 40 8.72 -1.51 -9.93
N ALA A 41 7.67 -0.71 -9.74
CA ALA A 41 6.49 -0.78 -10.61
C ALA A 41 6.84 -0.51 -12.06
N LYS A 42 7.62 0.53 -12.34
CA LYS A 42 8.01 0.95 -13.68
C LYS A 42 8.91 -0.08 -14.37
N ARG A 43 9.91 -0.60 -13.66
CA ARG A 43 10.93 -1.50 -14.25
C ARG A 43 10.48 -2.95 -14.30
N HIS A 44 9.64 -3.39 -13.39
CA HIS A 44 9.31 -4.80 -13.23
C HIS A 44 7.82 -5.10 -13.31
N LEU A 45 6.97 -4.45 -12.49
CA LEU A 45 5.56 -4.87 -12.38
C LEU A 45 4.77 -4.55 -13.65
N ILE A 46 4.88 -3.33 -14.18
CA ILE A 46 4.14 -2.91 -15.37
C ILE A 46 4.55 -3.71 -16.61
N PRO A 47 5.85 -3.90 -16.93
CA PRO A 47 6.24 -4.75 -18.06
C PRO A 47 5.77 -6.19 -17.91
N LYS A 48 5.88 -6.77 -16.71
CA LYS A 48 5.39 -8.12 -16.41
C LYS A 48 3.90 -8.23 -16.67
N GLN A 49 3.09 -7.34 -16.06
CA GLN A 49 1.63 -7.36 -16.20
C GLN A 49 1.19 -7.11 -17.66
N LYS A 50 1.85 -6.23 -18.41
CA LYS A 50 1.56 -6.06 -19.83
C LYS A 50 1.80 -7.34 -20.62
N LYS A 51 2.93 -7.99 -20.39
CA LYS A 51 3.25 -9.26 -21.04
C LYS A 51 2.23 -10.36 -20.71
N GLU A 52 1.87 -10.51 -19.47
CA GLU A 52 0.88 -11.50 -19.00
C GLU A 52 -0.51 -11.29 -19.62
N HIS A 53 -0.88 -10.04 -19.92
CA HIS A 53 -2.17 -9.69 -20.51
C HIS A 53 -2.11 -9.39 -22.02
N GLY A 54 -0.99 -9.70 -22.68
CA GLY A 54 -0.85 -9.58 -24.14
C GLY A 54 -0.77 -8.14 -24.67
N LEU A 55 -0.49 -7.15 -23.84
CA LEU A 55 -0.33 -5.75 -24.24
C LEU A 55 1.10 -5.47 -24.71
N LYS A 56 1.22 -4.69 -25.80
CA LYS A 56 2.50 -4.14 -26.24
C LYS A 56 2.86 -2.91 -25.39
N ALA A 57 4.14 -2.58 -25.33
CA ALA A 57 4.61 -1.44 -24.53
C ALA A 57 3.92 -0.12 -24.90
N LYS A 58 3.59 0.08 -26.17
CA LYS A 58 2.95 1.29 -26.72
C LYS A 58 1.44 1.40 -26.49
N ASP A 59 0.76 0.31 -26.14
CA ASP A 59 -0.69 0.26 -26.09
C ASP A 59 -1.24 1.08 -24.92
N PHE A 60 -0.54 1.06 -23.78
CA PHE A 60 -0.96 1.78 -22.59
C PHE A 60 0.24 2.25 -21.75
N ASN A 61 0.15 3.41 -21.14
CA ASN A 61 1.20 3.98 -20.31
C ASN A 61 0.72 4.35 -18.90
N LEU A 62 1.47 3.90 -17.89
CA LEU A 62 1.36 4.38 -16.52
C LEU A 62 2.59 5.25 -16.22
N ASP A 63 2.41 6.55 -16.13
CA ASP A 63 3.48 7.47 -15.78
C ASP A 63 3.75 7.48 -14.24
N ARG A 64 4.78 8.22 -13.84
CA ARG A 64 5.16 8.33 -12.43
C ARG A 64 4.00 8.82 -11.55
N LYS A 65 3.22 9.80 -12.03
CA LYS A 65 2.10 10.36 -11.27
C LYS A 65 0.98 9.34 -11.08
N SER A 66 0.66 8.59 -12.12
CA SER A 66 -0.35 7.51 -12.07
C SER A 66 0.08 6.39 -11.13
N ILE A 67 1.37 5.99 -11.15
CA ILE A 67 1.90 4.97 -10.24
C ILE A 67 1.84 5.47 -8.79
N GLN A 68 2.25 6.72 -8.53
CA GLN A 68 2.15 7.31 -7.20
C GLN A 68 0.71 7.36 -6.71
N PHE A 69 -0.23 7.74 -7.57
CA PHE A 69 -1.67 7.75 -7.27
C PHE A 69 -2.19 6.36 -6.87
N LEU A 70 -1.73 5.30 -7.56
CA LEU A 70 -2.06 3.92 -7.21
C LEU A 70 -1.48 3.52 -5.84
N ILE A 71 -0.22 3.88 -5.58
CA ILE A 71 0.44 3.57 -4.31
C ILE A 71 -0.30 4.25 -3.15
N GLU A 72 -0.55 5.54 -3.26
CA GLU A 72 -1.11 6.35 -2.18
C GLU A 72 -2.60 6.09 -1.95
N GLY A 73 -3.38 5.89 -3.03
CA GLY A 73 -4.83 5.75 -2.93
C GLY A 73 -5.35 4.32 -2.82
N TYR A 74 -4.56 3.31 -3.20
CA TYR A 74 -5.09 1.94 -3.31
C TYR A 74 -4.24 0.89 -2.62
N THR A 75 -3.04 1.25 -2.11
CA THR A 75 -2.18 0.28 -1.42
C THR A 75 -1.71 0.79 -0.07
N ARG A 76 -1.68 -0.12 0.93
CA ARG A 76 -1.16 0.14 2.27
C ARG A 76 -0.39 -1.10 2.71
N GLU A 77 0.87 -1.18 2.26
CA GLU A 77 1.74 -2.32 2.48
C GLU A 77 3.21 -1.89 2.51
N SER A 78 4.05 -2.64 3.21
CA SER A 78 5.50 -2.43 3.18
C SER A 78 6.15 -2.94 1.89
N GLY A 79 5.60 -3.99 1.28
CA GLY A 79 6.04 -4.58 0.02
C GLY A 79 5.37 -3.99 -1.22
N VAL A 80 5.24 -4.80 -2.28
CA VAL A 80 4.66 -4.42 -3.58
C VAL A 80 3.62 -5.41 -4.11
N ARG A 81 3.14 -6.36 -3.29
CA ARG A 81 2.16 -7.36 -3.75
C ARG A 81 0.80 -6.77 -4.07
N SER A 82 0.30 -5.87 -3.22
CA SER A 82 -0.97 -5.19 -3.49
C SER A 82 -0.83 -4.24 -4.66
N LEU A 83 0.32 -3.56 -4.79
CA LEU A 83 0.63 -2.71 -5.93
C LEU A 83 0.62 -3.50 -7.24
N GLU A 84 1.23 -4.70 -7.27
CA GLU A 84 1.20 -5.58 -8.45
C GLU A 84 -0.24 -5.96 -8.83
N ARG A 85 -1.07 -6.34 -7.85
CA ARG A 85 -2.48 -6.69 -8.07
C ARG A 85 -3.29 -5.52 -8.61
N VAL A 86 -3.09 -4.33 -8.08
CA VAL A 86 -3.78 -3.10 -8.49
C VAL A 86 -3.36 -2.69 -9.90
N VAL A 87 -2.06 -2.70 -10.20
CA VAL A 87 -1.50 -2.47 -11.55
C VAL A 87 -2.07 -3.50 -12.53
N GLY A 88 -2.08 -4.79 -12.15
CA GLY A 88 -2.67 -5.86 -12.96
C GLY A 88 -4.15 -5.64 -13.26
N SER A 89 -4.93 -5.14 -12.31
CA SER A 89 -6.35 -4.83 -12.53
C SER A 89 -6.55 -3.70 -13.55
N VAL A 90 -5.75 -2.64 -13.49
CA VAL A 90 -5.78 -1.54 -14.46
C VAL A 90 -5.38 -2.03 -15.85
N ILE A 91 -4.29 -2.79 -15.96
CA ILE A 91 -3.80 -3.32 -17.24
C ILE A 91 -4.82 -4.30 -17.84
N ARG A 92 -5.44 -5.14 -17.02
CA ARG A 92 -6.48 -6.09 -17.46
C ARG A 92 -7.73 -5.38 -18.00
N SER A 93 -8.13 -4.28 -17.38
CA SER A 93 -9.23 -3.46 -17.89
C SER A 93 -8.94 -2.93 -19.30
N VAL A 94 -7.71 -2.45 -19.54
CA VAL A 94 -7.28 -2.01 -20.88
C VAL A 94 -7.25 -3.18 -21.86
N ALA A 95 -6.71 -4.34 -21.45
CA ALA A 95 -6.68 -5.53 -22.28
C ALA A 95 -8.10 -5.97 -22.70
N LYS A 96 -9.06 -5.90 -21.76
CA LYS A 96 -10.47 -6.14 -22.04
C LYS A 96 -11.01 -5.17 -23.09
N SER A 97 -10.80 -3.85 -22.93
CA SER A 97 -11.29 -2.86 -23.90
C SER A 97 -10.70 -3.09 -25.30
N ILE A 98 -9.41 -3.43 -25.40
CA ILE A 98 -8.79 -3.76 -26.68
C ILE A 98 -9.44 -5.00 -27.32
N ALA A 99 -9.69 -6.04 -26.52
CA ALA A 99 -10.29 -7.29 -27.04
C ALA A 99 -11.76 -7.09 -27.47
N MET A 100 -12.45 -6.12 -26.86
CA MET A 100 -13.84 -5.79 -27.18
C MET A 100 -13.97 -4.66 -28.24
N GLU A 101 -12.84 -4.18 -28.76
CA GLU A 101 -12.78 -3.06 -29.72
C GLU A 101 -13.42 -1.76 -29.15
N GLU A 102 -13.36 -1.59 -27.81
CA GLU A 102 -13.85 -0.41 -27.11
C GLU A 102 -12.76 0.66 -27.01
N ASP A 103 -13.18 1.92 -26.89
CA ASP A 103 -12.26 3.04 -26.65
C ASP A 103 -11.63 2.95 -25.26
N TYR A 104 -10.32 3.20 -25.21
CA TYR A 104 -9.56 3.26 -23.96
C TYR A 104 -8.51 4.38 -24.01
N PRO A 105 -8.17 4.99 -22.88
CA PRO A 105 -7.12 5.99 -22.83
C PRO A 105 -5.74 5.33 -23.00
N LYS A 106 -4.88 5.90 -23.83
CA LYS A 106 -3.50 5.41 -24.00
C LYS A 106 -2.59 5.69 -22.79
N LYS A 107 -3.05 6.54 -21.87
CA LYS A 107 -2.35 6.91 -20.65
C LYS A 107 -3.32 6.80 -19.47
N ALA A 108 -2.83 6.25 -18.36
CA ALA A 108 -3.60 6.22 -17.12
C ALA A 108 -3.80 7.65 -16.59
N THR A 109 -5.05 8.02 -16.36
CA THR A 109 -5.41 9.23 -15.62
C THR A 109 -6.03 8.83 -14.29
N PRO A 110 -6.05 9.72 -13.28
CA PRO A 110 -6.72 9.44 -12.01
C PRO A 110 -8.18 9.02 -12.20
N GLU A 111 -8.91 9.70 -13.08
CA GLU A 111 -10.32 9.42 -13.39
C GLU A 111 -10.51 8.02 -13.99
N PHE A 112 -9.59 7.60 -14.88
CA PHE A 112 -9.63 6.26 -15.46
C PHE A 112 -9.31 5.20 -14.40
N ILE A 113 -8.33 5.47 -13.51
CA ILE A 113 -7.99 4.58 -12.42
C ILE A 113 -9.18 4.40 -11.47
N GLU A 114 -9.84 5.50 -11.08
CA GLU A 114 -11.02 5.48 -10.23
C GLU A 114 -12.21 4.77 -10.89
N LYS A 115 -12.40 4.94 -12.20
CA LYS A 115 -13.43 4.19 -12.96
C LYS A 115 -13.18 2.67 -12.91
N VAL A 116 -11.92 2.24 -12.95
CA VAL A 116 -11.55 0.81 -12.97
C VAL A 116 -11.55 0.19 -11.58
N LEU A 117 -11.05 0.90 -10.58
CA LEU A 117 -10.79 0.37 -9.23
C LEU A 117 -11.83 0.78 -8.19
N GLY A 118 -12.71 1.73 -8.55
CA GLY A 118 -13.57 2.44 -7.61
C GLY A 118 -12.84 3.62 -6.94
N GLY A 119 -13.54 4.31 -6.06
CA GLY A 119 -12.96 5.41 -5.29
C GLY A 119 -11.72 4.98 -4.50
N LYS A 120 -10.88 5.94 -4.14
CA LYS A 120 -9.69 5.69 -3.31
C LYS A 120 -10.08 4.92 -2.05
N ARG A 121 -9.26 3.96 -1.68
CA ARG A 121 -9.42 3.16 -0.45
C ARG A 121 -8.75 3.81 0.75
N PHE A 122 -7.71 4.62 0.47
CA PHE A 122 -6.91 5.30 1.47
C PHE A 122 -6.80 6.76 1.06
N ASP A 123 -7.38 7.65 1.85
CA ASP A 123 -7.15 9.07 1.74
C ASP A 123 -6.03 9.44 2.73
N LYS A 124 -5.08 10.25 2.28
CA LYS A 124 -4.18 10.91 3.22
C LYS A 124 -5.00 11.93 3.97
N GLU A 125 -5.17 11.76 5.25
CA GLU A 125 -5.62 12.84 6.11
C GLU A 125 -4.63 13.98 5.98
N ILE A 126 -5.07 15.05 5.31
CA ILE A 126 -4.25 16.25 5.14
C ILE A 126 -4.28 16.96 6.48
N TYR A 127 -3.09 17.26 7.02
CA TYR A 127 -2.98 18.14 8.18
C TYR A 127 -3.74 19.44 7.88
N GLN A 128 -4.89 19.59 8.49
CA GLN A 128 -5.59 20.86 8.54
C GLN A 128 -5.13 21.57 9.81
N ASP A 129 -4.71 22.80 9.65
CA ASP A 129 -4.26 23.65 10.77
C ASP A 129 -5.38 23.71 11.84
N ASN A 130 -5.19 22.96 12.91
CA ASN A 130 -6.24 22.64 13.87
C ASN A 130 -6.34 23.78 14.88
N LYS A 131 -7.18 24.77 14.56
CA LYS A 131 -7.49 25.89 15.45
C LYS A 131 -8.65 25.56 16.40
N SER A 132 -9.21 24.36 16.34
CA SER A 132 -10.33 23.95 17.17
C SER A 132 -9.85 23.43 18.52
N ALA A 133 -10.37 24.03 19.60
CA ALA A 133 -10.13 23.51 20.95
C ALA A 133 -10.68 22.08 21.08
N GLY A 134 -9.89 21.20 21.69
CA GLY A 134 -10.27 19.79 21.86
C GLY A 134 -9.77 18.84 20.75
N VAL A 135 -9.02 19.34 19.77
CA VAL A 135 -8.41 18.49 18.73
C VAL A 135 -6.89 18.56 18.82
N VAL A 136 -6.24 17.41 18.88
CA VAL A 136 -4.79 17.30 18.96
C VAL A 136 -4.31 16.34 17.87
N THR A 137 -3.25 16.75 17.18
CA THR A 137 -2.58 15.89 16.20
C THR A 137 -1.61 14.95 16.90
N GLY A 138 -1.85 13.65 16.74
CA GLY A 138 -0.96 12.58 17.14
C GLY A 138 -0.17 12.04 15.96
N LEU A 139 0.98 11.42 16.24
CA LEU A 139 1.76 10.69 15.26
C LEU A 139 1.79 9.22 15.66
N ALA A 140 1.45 8.35 14.71
CA ALA A 140 1.58 6.91 14.88
C ALA A 140 2.65 6.36 13.94
N TRP A 141 3.42 5.40 14.43
CA TRP A 141 4.33 4.63 13.60
C TRP A 141 3.67 3.31 13.22
N THR A 142 3.57 3.05 11.92
CA THR A 142 2.99 1.81 11.38
C THR A 142 4.02 1.05 10.56
N ALA A 143 3.75 -0.22 10.27
CA ALA A 143 4.61 -1.04 9.40
C ALA A 143 4.80 -0.46 7.98
N VAL A 144 3.99 0.50 7.58
CA VAL A 144 4.04 1.17 6.27
C VAL A 144 4.54 2.62 6.35
N GLY A 145 4.96 3.08 7.54
CA GLY A 145 5.50 4.42 7.78
C GLY A 145 4.77 5.19 8.87
N GLY A 146 5.12 6.48 9.01
CA GLY A 146 4.45 7.39 9.94
C GLY A 146 3.06 7.78 9.45
N GLU A 147 2.12 7.90 10.36
CA GLU A 147 0.74 8.28 10.11
C GLU A 147 0.28 9.38 11.06
N ILE A 148 -0.50 10.30 10.55
CA ILE A 148 -1.09 11.38 11.35
C ILE A 148 -2.44 10.89 11.88
N LEU A 149 -2.67 11.05 13.18
CA LEU A 149 -3.94 10.75 13.82
C LEU A 149 -4.51 12.04 14.40
N PHE A 150 -5.81 12.26 14.27
CA PHE A 150 -6.50 13.33 14.95
C PHE A 150 -7.20 12.75 16.18
N ILE A 151 -6.85 13.27 17.36
CA ILE A 151 -7.45 12.90 18.63
C ILE A 151 -8.42 14.01 18.98
N GLU A 152 -9.71 13.71 18.88
CA GLU A 152 -10.78 14.64 19.16
C GLU A 152 -11.36 14.39 20.56
N SER A 153 -11.56 15.45 21.30
CA SER A 153 -12.18 15.40 22.64
C SER A 153 -13.31 16.41 22.75
N SER A 154 -14.39 16.00 23.38
CA SER A 154 -15.52 16.89 23.70
C SER A 154 -15.95 16.72 25.16
N LEU A 155 -16.45 17.79 25.73
CA LEU A 155 -16.99 17.77 27.11
C LEU A 155 -18.50 17.66 27.05
N SER A 156 -19.05 16.72 27.82
CA SER A 156 -20.48 16.59 28.01
C SER A 156 -20.81 16.32 29.48
N ARG A 157 -22.01 16.70 29.92
CA ARG A 157 -22.49 16.34 31.27
C ARG A 157 -22.75 14.84 31.31
N GLY A 158 -22.20 14.14 32.29
CA GLY A 158 -22.32 12.69 32.44
C GLY A 158 -22.12 12.23 33.86
N LYS A 159 -22.16 10.92 34.06
CA LYS A 159 -22.01 10.27 35.38
C LYS A 159 -20.58 9.80 35.66
N GLY A 160 -19.58 10.22 34.89
CA GLY A 160 -18.17 9.86 35.08
C GLY A 160 -17.84 8.38 34.76
N LYS A 161 -18.63 7.72 33.92
CA LYS A 161 -18.36 6.32 33.53
C LYS A 161 -17.38 6.26 32.38
N LEU A 162 -16.32 5.44 32.51
CA LEU A 162 -15.44 5.09 31.41
C LEU A 162 -16.07 3.96 30.60
N THR A 163 -16.21 4.17 29.30
CA THR A 163 -16.62 3.13 28.34
C THR A 163 -15.63 3.17 27.16
N LEU A 164 -15.02 2.05 26.85
CA LEU A 164 -14.11 1.89 25.73
C LEU A 164 -14.84 1.14 24.62
N SER A 165 -14.66 1.58 23.37
CA SER A 165 -15.21 0.91 22.18
C SER A 165 -14.22 1.01 21.02
N GLY A 166 -14.26 0.05 20.10
CA GLY A 166 -13.38 -0.04 18.95
C GLY A 166 -12.43 -1.23 19.02
N GLN A 167 -11.50 -1.28 18.07
CA GLN A 167 -10.42 -2.27 18.07
C GLN A 167 -9.32 -1.79 19.02
N LEU A 168 -9.40 -2.28 20.25
CA LEU A 168 -8.41 -2.00 21.28
C LEU A 168 -7.34 -3.08 21.16
N GLY A 169 -6.13 -2.72 20.74
CA GLY A 169 -4.98 -3.62 20.60
C GLY A 169 -4.45 -4.11 21.92
#